data_ebe50aee934837e5c22298fea71b0cdb
#
_entry.id   ebe50aee934837e5c22298fea71b0cdb
#
_cell.length_a   1.000
_cell.length_b   1.000
_cell.length_c   1.000
_cell.angle_alpha   90.00
_cell.angle_beta   90.00
_cell.angle_gamma   90.00
#
_symmetry.space_group_name_H-M   'P 1'
#
loop_
_entity.id
_entity.type
_entity.pdbx_description
1 polymer ?
#
loop_
_entity_poly.entity_id
_entity_poly.type
_entity_poly.pdbx_seq_one_letter_code
_entity_poly.pdbx_strand_id
1 'polypeptide(L)'
;MVKYALLIGINYTNDETYELKGSYNDVLLMQKHLIEHENFVQDNILILTDKVGHNTQLTATYDSIVKRIKEMIDISNEDDLLFFYFTGHGTQITDSNSDEADKKDEVFVTSDYKYNKSITDDVLKTLFQQSDATIFTLFDCCHSGTMSDLKYSFILNPYILNTKLLLKDEKKIASMASSCDNTDSYERLFNISNSNSNWFSIFTFKLIEHLTKNKETFLSIMDTFRKNIEMKNCVVSFSDLNMKKCNLFENYIPIETIKSNDNDVNNDNNIEDRISRLEKKNKRLQKTMQNKDLLIKKYKAALQIKGSNKYNPFTDLLYSIHE
;
A
#
# COMPACT_ATOMS: atom_id res chain seq x y z
N MET A 1 -0.94 -14.37 11.33
CA MET A 1 -0.72 -13.24 10.38
C MET A 1 -1.96 -13.08 9.53
N VAL A 2 -2.59 -11.92 9.58
CA VAL A 2 -3.62 -11.49 8.62
C VAL A 2 -2.99 -10.47 7.71
N LYS A 3 -3.38 -10.45 6.43
CA LYS A 3 -2.93 -9.47 5.45
C LYS A 3 -4.06 -8.51 5.10
N TYR A 4 -3.82 -7.22 5.23
CA TYR A 4 -4.75 -6.16 4.86
C TYR A 4 -4.14 -5.28 3.78
N ALA A 5 -4.94 -4.83 2.83
CA ALA A 5 -4.49 -3.94 1.77
C ALA A 5 -5.41 -2.73 1.59
N LEU A 6 -4.81 -1.56 1.40
CA LEU A 6 -5.47 -0.35 0.94
C LEU A 6 -4.83 0.05 -0.39
N LEU A 7 -5.61 -0.08 -1.47
CA LEU A 7 -5.18 0.21 -2.84
C LEU A 7 -5.86 1.49 -3.30
N ILE A 8 -5.08 2.47 -3.74
CA ILE A 8 -5.56 3.79 -4.12
C ILE A 8 -5.13 4.07 -5.55
N GLY A 9 -6.11 4.22 -6.46
CA GLY A 9 -5.86 4.53 -7.87
C GLY A 9 -6.71 5.71 -8.32
N ILE A 10 -6.05 6.81 -8.71
CA ILE A 10 -6.72 8.06 -9.08
C ILE A 10 -6.39 8.41 -10.52
N ASN A 11 -7.44 8.45 -11.36
CA ASN A 11 -7.33 8.81 -12.77
C ASN A 11 -7.59 10.30 -13.03
N TYR A 12 -8.08 11.06 -12.06
CA TYR A 12 -8.42 12.50 -12.17
C TYR A 12 -9.43 12.76 -13.29
N THR A 13 -10.41 11.87 -13.46
CA THR A 13 -11.36 11.82 -14.59
C THR A 13 -12.22 13.08 -14.78
N ASN A 14 -12.25 13.98 -13.79
CA ASN A 14 -12.95 15.27 -13.86
C ASN A 14 -12.04 16.44 -14.25
N ASP A 15 -10.83 16.17 -14.75
CA ASP A 15 -9.87 17.19 -15.15
C ASP A 15 -9.01 16.73 -16.33
N GLU A 16 -9.43 17.09 -17.54
CA GLU A 16 -8.77 16.68 -18.79
C GLU A 16 -7.27 17.04 -18.85
N THR A 17 -6.82 18.05 -18.08
CA THR A 17 -5.41 18.46 -18.03
C THR A 17 -4.54 17.45 -17.27
N TYR A 18 -5.12 16.82 -16.26
CA TYR A 18 -4.42 15.91 -15.34
C TYR A 18 -4.91 14.46 -15.41
N GLU A 19 -5.81 14.16 -16.38
CA GLU A 19 -6.37 12.82 -16.51
C GLU A 19 -5.28 11.77 -16.79
N LEU A 20 -5.28 10.70 -15.97
CA LEU A 20 -4.53 9.48 -16.18
C LEU A 20 -5.46 8.36 -16.67
N LYS A 21 -4.89 7.34 -17.33
CA LYS A 21 -5.65 6.22 -17.92
C LYS A 21 -5.40 4.90 -17.22
N GLY A 22 -4.26 4.77 -16.55
CA GLY A 22 -3.75 3.53 -15.99
C GLY A 22 -4.11 3.27 -14.54
N SER A 23 -4.19 4.29 -13.69
CA SER A 23 -4.22 4.12 -12.23
C SER A 23 -5.34 3.21 -11.71
N TYR A 24 -6.54 3.27 -12.29
CA TYR A 24 -7.61 2.36 -11.92
C TYR A 24 -7.31 0.91 -12.35
N ASN A 25 -6.72 0.71 -13.52
CA ASN A 25 -6.34 -0.61 -14.01
C ASN A 25 -5.20 -1.21 -13.16
N ASP A 26 -4.28 -0.36 -12.71
CA ASP A 26 -3.16 -0.76 -11.85
C ASP A 26 -3.65 -1.30 -10.50
N VAL A 27 -4.62 -0.66 -9.85
CA VAL A 27 -5.17 -1.17 -8.59
C VAL A 27 -5.93 -2.47 -8.78
N LEU A 28 -6.63 -2.67 -9.91
CA LEU A 28 -7.29 -3.94 -10.22
C LEU A 28 -6.28 -5.06 -10.50
N LEU A 29 -5.22 -4.75 -11.24
CA LEU A 29 -4.13 -5.69 -11.51
C LEU A 29 -3.41 -6.09 -10.21
N MET A 30 -3.15 -5.12 -9.33
CA MET A 30 -2.57 -5.35 -8.01
C MET A 30 -3.49 -6.20 -7.14
N GLN A 31 -4.78 -5.87 -7.05
CA GLN A 31 -5.77 -6.66 -6.30
C GLN A 31 -5.79 -8.12 -6.75
N LYS A 32 -5.82 -8.34 -8.06
CA LYS A 32 -5.79 -9.69 -8.63
C LYS A 32 -4.53 -10.44 -8.21
N HIS A 33 -3.36 -9.80 -8.33
CA HIS A 33 -2.08 -10.40 -7.93
C HIS A 33 -2.06 -10.77 -6.44
N LEU A 34 -2.52 -9.86 -5.57
CA LEU A 34 -2.57 -10.10 -4.12
C LEU A 34 -3.43 -11.30 -3.75
N ILE A 35 -4.59 -11.48 -4.41
CA ILE A 35 -5.50 -12.61 -4.16
C ILE A 35 -4.91 -13.90 -4.71
N GLU A 36 -4.46 -13.91 -5.97
CA GLU A 36 -4.06 -15.12 -6.68
C GLU A 36 -2.68 -15.65 -6.28
N HIS A 37 -1.74 -14.76 -5.88
CA HIS A 37 -0.35 -15.13 -5.66
C HIS A 37 0.15 -14.88 -4.24
N GLU A 38 -0.45 -13.92 -3.51
CA GLU A 38 0.08 -13.47 -2.22
C GLU A 38 -0.82 -13.84 -1.02
N ASN A 39 -1.85 -14.65 -1.24
CA ASN A 39 -2.77 -15.12 -0.20
C ASN A 39 -3.49 -14.01 0.59
N PHE A 40 -3.78 -12.88 -0.04
CA PHE A 40 -4.70 -11.90 0.53
C PHE A 40 -6.14 -12.37 0.38
N VAL A 41 -6.93 -12.18 1.43
CA VAL A 41 -8.38 -12.43 1.36
C VAL A 41 -9.06 -11.19 0.79
N GLN A 42 -9.94 -11.37 -0.19
CA GLN A 42 -10.62 -10.28 -0.89
C GLN A 42 -11.30 -9.29 0.07
N ASP A 43 -11.93 -9.77 1.14
CA ASP A 43 -12.61 -8.93 2.13
C ASP A 43 -11.65 -8.02 2.94
N ASN A 44 -10.36 -8.31 2.89
CA ASN A 44 -9.31 -7.52 3.55
C ASN A 44 -8.62 -6.55 2.58
N ILE A 45 -9.09 -6.45 1.34
CA ILE A 45 -8.57 -5.52 0.33
C ILE A 45 -9.61 -4.43 0.09
N LEU A 46 -9.22 -3.18 0.34
CA LEU A 46 -10.05 -2.02 0.07
C LEU A 46 -9.47 -1.22 -1.09
N ILE A 47 -10.31 -0.86 -2.05
CA ILE A 47 -9.94 0.02 -3.17
C ILE A 47 -10.60 1.37 -3.00
N LEU A 48 -9.81 2.45 -3.11
CA LEU A 48 -10.28 3.83 -3.24
C LEU A 48 -9.92 4.37 -4.63
N THR A 49 -10.88 5.03 -5.29
CA THR A 49 -10.70 5.57 -6.64
C THR A 49 -11.59 6.79 -6.88
N ASP A 50 -11.32 7.53 -7.94
CA ASP A 50 -12.19 8.61 -8.44
C ASP A 50 -13.03 8.20 -9.64
N LYS A 51 -13.00 6.91 -10.05
CA LYS A 51 -13.75 6.45 -11.22
C LYS A 51 -15.25 6.63 -11.06
N VAL A 52 -15.88 7.18 -12.09
CA VAL A 52 -17.33 7.41 -12.13
C VAL A 52 -18.10 6.09 -12.01
N GLY A 53 -19.16 6.10 -11.19
CA GLY A 53 -20.00 4.90 -10.96
C GLY A 53 -19.59 4.05 -9.76
N HIS A 54 -18.46 4.32 -9.13
CA HIS A 54 -18.11 3.72 -7.86
C HIS A 54 -18.91 4.31 -6.69
N ASN A 55 -19.02 3.52 -5.63
CA ASN A 55 -19.64 3.95 -4.37
C ASN A 55 -18.90 5.19 -3.84
N THR A 56 -19.63 6.30 -3.61
CA THR A 56 -19.07 7.56 -3.11
C THR A 56 -18.31 7.44 -1.78
N GLN A 57 -18.60 6.39 -0.99
CA GLN A 57 -17.87 6.08 0.24
C GLN A 57 -16.46 5.51 -0.02
N LEU A 58 -16.15 5.13 -1.25
CA LEU A 58 -14.88 4.57 -1.69
C LEU A 58 -14.09 5.56 -2.56
N THR A 59 -14.45 6.85 -2.53
CA THR A 59 -13.73 7.89 -3.26
C THR A 59 -12.39 8.18 -2.59
N ALA A 60 -11.35 8.36 -3.39
CA ALA A 60 -9.97 8.60 -2.94
C ALA A 60 -9.73 10.06 -2.53
N THR A 61 -10.59 10.61 -1.65
CA THR A 61 -10.41 11.93 -1.04
C THR A 61 -9.43 11.85 0.13
N TYR A 62 -8.84 12.99 0.51
CA TYR A 62 -7.97 13.10 1.67
C TYR A 62 -8.57 12.46 2.93
N ASP A 63 -9.79 12.89 3.30
CA ASP A 63 -10.46 12.40 4.51
C ASP A 63 -10.75 10.90 4.45
N SER A 64 -11.14 10.39 3.28
CA SER A 64 -11.37 8.95 3.08
C SER A 64 -10.09 8.15 3.22
N ILE A 65 -8.99 8.59 2.62
CA ILE A 65 -7.69 7.90 2.67
C ILE A 65 -7.18 7.85 4.11
N VAL A 66 -7.12 9.00 4.80
CA VAL A 66 -6.67 9.07 6.20
C VAL A 66 -7.53 8.18 7.11
N LYS A 67 -8.85 8.22 6.92
CA LYS A 67 -9.78 7.38 7.69
C LYS A 67 -9.49 5.89 7.47
N ARG A 68 -9.29 5.45 6.22
CA ARG A 68 -9.06 4.04 5.90
C ARG A 68 -7.70 3.53 6.36
N ILE A 69 -6.65 4.37 6.31
CA ILE A 69 -5.37 4.03 6.93
C ILE A 69 -5.55 3.78 8.43
N LYS A 70 -6.23 4.68 9.16
CA LYS A 70 -6.48 4.52 10.59
C LYS A 70 -7.29 3.26 10.90
N GLU A 71 -8.38 3.01 10.15
CA GLU A 71 -9.19 1.81 10.32
C GLU A 71 -8.36 0.53 10.08
N MET A 72 -7.48 0.51 9.09
CA MET A 72 -6.59 -0.62 8.80
C MET A 72 -5.57 -0.85 9.92
N ILE A 73 -5.02 0.23 10.49
CA ILE A 73 -4.11 0.17 11.65
C ILE A 73 -4.86 -0.33 12.88
N ASP A 74 -6.05 0.20 13.17
CA ASP A 74 -6.85 -0.14 14.36
C ASP A 74 -7.25 -1.62 14.42
N ILE A 75 -7.43 -2.28 13.26
CA ILE A 75 -7.82 -3.69 13.20
C ILE A 75 -6.62 -4.65 13.17
N SER A 76 -5.42 -4.14 12.95
CA SER A 76 -4.20 -4.94 12.83
C SER A 76 -3.46 -5.11 14.16
N ASN A 77 -2.53 -6.03 14.19
CA ASN A 77 -1.63 -6.26 15.32
C ASN A 77 -0.20 -6.54 14.84
N GLU A 78 0.76 -6.72 15.77
CA GLU A 78 2.19 -6.89 15.50
C GLU A 78 2.56 -8.07 14.58
N ASP A 79 1.68 -9.08 14.48
CA ASP A 79 1.85 -10.26 13.63
C ASP A 79 1.28 -10.10 12.23
N ASP A 80 0.62 -8.97 11.95
CA ASP A 80 -0.09 -8.76 10.69
C ASP A 80 0.76 -7.98 9.67
N LEU A 81 0.35 -8.05 8.40
CA LEU A 81 0.93 -7.27 7.31
C LEU A 81 -0.10 -6.26 6.79
N LEU A 82 0.30 -5.01 6.71
CA LEU A 82 -0.44 -3.93 6.06
C LEU A 82 0.23 -3.59 4.74
N PHE A 83 -0.52 -3.65 3.65
CA PHE A 83 -0.06 -3.22 2.35
C PHE A 83 -0.78 -1.95 1.93
N PHE A 84 -0.01 -0.88 1.70
CA PHE A 84 -0.51 0.39 1.20
C PHE A 84 0.03 0.61 -0.22
N TYR A 85 -0.87 0.80 -1.18
CA TYR A 85 -0.51 1.06 -2.56
C TYR A 85 -1.20 2.31 -3.07
N PHE A 86 -0.42 3.23 -3.63
CA PHE A 86 -0.91 4.43 -4.31
C PHE A 86 -0.39 4.49 -5.74
N THR A 87 -1.28 4.79 -6.69
CA THR A 87 -0.96 5.11 -8.08
C THR A 87 -1.78 6.32 -8.53
N GLY A 88 -1.10 7.32 -9.10
CA GLY A 88 -1.68 8.60 -9.45
C GLY A 88 -0.61 9.68 -9.66
N HIS A 89 -0.98 10.95 -9.47
CA HIS A 89 -0.02 12.05 -9.50
C HIS A 89 0.71 12.21 -8.17
N GLY A 90 2.03 12.42 -8.27
CA GLY A 90 2.88 12.89 -7.19
C GLY A 90 3.47 14.26 -7.53
N THR A 91 3.71 15.07 -6.52
CA THR A 91 4.34 16.38 -6.64
C THR A 91 5.14 16.71 -5.38
N GLN A 92 5.81 17.86 -5.40
CA GLN A 92 6.53 18.39 -4.24
C GLN A 92 5.96 19.75 -3.85
N ILE A 93 5.91 20.02 -2.56
CA ILE A 93 5.58 21.33 -1.99
C ILE A 93 6.74 21.83 -1.15
N THR A 94 6.72 23.11 -0.76
CA THR A 94 7.74 23.65 0.14
C THR A 94 7.59 23.01 1.52
N ASP A 95 8.69 22.47 2.04
CA ASP A 95 8.79 21.91 3.38
C ASP A 95 8.40 22.96 4.43
N SER A 96 7.44 22.61 5.28
CA SER A 96 6.89 23.49 6.30
C SER A 96 7.55 23.34 7.67
N ASN A 97 8.22 22.22 7.95
CA ASN A 97 8.81 21.88 9.25
C ASN A 97 10.35 21.88 9.24
N SER A 98 10.98 21.99 8.08
CA SER A 98 12.44 22.08 7.88
C SER A 98 13.21 20.83 8.27
N ASP A 99 12.61 19.65 8.10
CA ASP A 99 13.27 18.35 8.33
C ASP A 99 13.85 17.73 7.05
N GLU A 100 13.49 18.26 5.86
CA GLU A 100 14.01 17.79 4.58
C GLU A 100 15.24 18.58 4.10
N ALA A 101 16.23 17.84 3.58
CA ALA A 101 17.51 18.41 3.14
C ALA A 101 17.38 19.32 1.91
N ASP A 102 16.44 19.04 1.02
CA ASP A 102 16.14 19.82 -0.18
C ASP A 102 15.01 20.83 0.02
N LYS A 103 14.44 20.91 1.24
CA LYS A 103 13.36 21.82 1.65
C LYS A 103 12.05 21.59 0.89
N LYS A 104 11.73 20.33 0.61
CA LYS A 104 10.50 19.95 -0.07
C LYS A 104 9.90 18.72 0.59
N ASP A 105 8.57 18.76 0.79
CA ASP A 105 7.77 17.61 1.17
C ASP A 105 7.23 16.92 -0.08
N GLU A 106 7.31 15.62 -0.15
CA GLU A 106 6.68 14.81 -1.17
C GLU A 106 5.18 14.68 -0.90
N VAL A 107 4.40 14.75 -1.98
CA VAL A 107 2.94 14.76 -1.89
C VAL A 107 2.33 13.83 -2.92
N PHE A 108 1.45 12.96 -2.52
CA PHE A 108 0.54 12.35 -3.47
C PHE A 108 -0.81 13.09 -3.51
N VAL A 109 -1.30 13.27 -4.74
CA VAL A 109 -2.43 14.15 -5.05
C VAL A 109 -3.73 13.38 -4.89
N THR A 110 -4.60 13.78 -3.97
CA THR A 110 -5.90 13.15 -3.73
C THR A 110 -6.95 13.58 -4.77
N SER A 111 -8.07 12.86 -4.87
CA SER A 111 -9.12 13.19 -5.85
C SER A 111 -9.80 14.54 -5.58
N ASP A 112 -9.68 15.06 -4.36
CA ASP A 112 -10.22 16.37 -3.93
C ASP A 112 -9.16 17.47 -3.87
N TYR A 113 -8.03 17.32 -4.59
CA TYR A 113 -6.90 18.26 -4.62
C TYR A 113 -7.27 19.70 -4.96
N LYS A 114 -8.34 19.93 -5.71
CA LYS A 114 -8.87 21.28 -6.04
C LYS A 114 -9.27 22.08 -4.78
N TYR A 115 -9.44 21.40 -3.65
CA TYR A 115 -9.72 22.03 -2.36
C TYR A 115 -8.45 22.17 -1.49
N ASN A 116 -7.25 22.17 -2.10
CA ASN A 116 -5.95 22.22 -1.42
C ASN A 116 -5.75 21.05 -0.43
N LYS A 117 -6.27 19.88 -0.77
CA LYS A 117 -6.13 18.65 0.00
C LYS A 117 -5.20 17.69 -0.73
N SER A 118 -4.12 17.30 -0.07
CA SER A 118 -3.15 16.33 -0.56
C SER A 118 -2.48 15.66 0.64
N ILE A 119 -1.91 14.49 0.47
CA ILE A 119 -1.27 13.76 1.56
C ILE A 119 0.24 13.88 1.42
N THR A 120 0.89 14.47 2.42
CA THR A 120 2.34 14.58 2.52
C THR A 120 2.93 13.31 3.13
N ASP A 121 4.22 13.10 2.90
CA ASP A 121 5.05 12.09 3.56
C ASP A 121 4.96 12.18 5.08
N ASP A 122 4.99 13.38 5.67
CA ASP A 122 4.80 13.64 7.09
C ASP A 122 3.47 13.11 7.64
N VAL A 123 2.37 13.31 6.90
CA VAL A 123 1.06 12.78 7.27
C VAL A 123 1.10 11.26 7.27
N LEU A 124 1.69 10.63 6.24
CA LEU A 124 1.84 9.18 6.17
C LEU A 124 2.71 8.64 7.28
N LYS A 125 3.85 9.27 7.55
CA LYS A 125 4.77 8.93 8.64
C LYS A 125 4.06 8.94 9.99
N THR A 126 3.32 10.02 10.27
CA THR A 126 2.55 10.16 11.51
C THR A 126 1.49 9.06 11.65
N LEU A 127 0.84 8.65 10.57
CA LEU A 127 -0.15 7.59 10.58
C LEU A 127 0.51 6.23 10.77
N PHE A 128 1.53 5.89 9.99
CA PHE A 128 2.16 4.58 10.03
C PHE A 128 2.94 4.32 11.33
N GLN A 129 3.44 5.35 11.99
CA GLN A 129 4.03 5.24 13.33
C GLN A 129 3.07 4.75 14.41
N GLN A 130 1.75 4.80 14.18
CA GLN A 130 0.75 4.27 15.12
C GLN A 130 0.56 2.75 14.99
N SER A 131 1.12 2.10 13.97
CA SER A 131 1.00 0.66 13.76
C SER A 131 2.16 -0.11 14.40
N ASP A 132 1.86 -1.29 14.93
CA ASP A 132 2.87 -2.29 15.35
C ASP A 132 3.03 -3.41 14.32
N ALA A 133 2.16 -3.45 13.30
CA ALA A 133 2.22 -4.40 12.20
C ALA A 133 3.42 -4.13 11.27
N THR A 134 3.80 -5.13 10.47
CA THR A 134 4.69 -4.90 9.34
C THR A 134 3.93 -4.13 8.26
N ILE A 135 4.53 -3.04 7.75
CA ILE A 135 3.95 -2.23 6.69
C ILE A 135 4.82 -2.35 5.44
N PHE A 136 4.18 -2.66 4.33
CA PHE A 136 4.78 -2.50 3.01
C PHE A 136 4.03 -1.43 2.23
N THR A 137 4.75 -0.39 1.78
CA THR A 137 4.18 0.68 0.96
C THR A 137 4.70 0.61 -0.46
N LEU A 138 3.84 0.90 -1.42
CA LEU A 138 4.17 0.99 -2.83
C LEU A 138 3.64 2.30 -3.39
N PHE A 139 4.54 3.15 -3.91
CA PHE A 139 4.18 4.44 -4.50
C PHE A 139 4.51 4.44 -5.99
N ASP A 140 3.49 4.52 -6.82
CA ASP A 140 3.62 4.61 -8.26
C ASP A 140 3.15 5.97 -8.75
N CYS A 141 4.00 6.97 -8.50
CA CYS A 141 3.76 8.35 -8.89
C CYS A 141 5.09 9.09 -9.08
N CYS A 142 5.05 10.27 -9.70
CA CYS A 142 6.21 11.15 -9.80
C CYS A 142 6.68 11.60 -8.41
N HIS A 143 7.97 11.91 -8.26
CA HIS A 143 8.55 12.45 -7.03
C HIS A 143 8.25 11.59 -5.77
N SER A 144 8.38 10.27 -5.87
CA SER A 144 7.96 9.36 -4.81
C SER A 144 9.09 8.72 -4.00
N GLY A 145 10.35 9.06 -4.29
CA GLY A 145 11.51 8.37 -3.76
C GLY A 145 11.66 8.44 -2.24
N THR A 146 11.30 9.56 -1.63
CA THR A 146 11.33 9.79 -0.17
C THR A 146 9.96 9.80 0.49
N MET A 147 8.88 9.51 -0.25
CA MET A 147 7.48 9.51 0.24
C MET A 147 7.25 8.70 1.54
N SER A 148 8.09 7.76 1.85
CA SER A 148 8.00 6.95 3.08
C SER A 148 8.92 7.46 4.20
N ASP A 149 9.82 8.39 3.92
CA ASP A 149 10.80 8.99 4.84
C ASP A 149 11.48 7.98 5.77
N LEU A 150 12.04 6.90 5.21
CA LEU A 150 12.65 5.82 5.96
C LEU A 150 14.17 5.99 6.09
N LYS A 151 14.73 5.36 7.11
CA LYS A 151 16.16 5.50 7.49
C LYS A 151 17.13 5.09 6.39
N TYR A 152 16.83 4.03 5.65
CA TYR A 152 17.69 3.47 4.60
C TYR A 152 16.97 3.55 3.26
N SER A 153 17.51 4.30 2.31
CA SER A 153 16.92 4.48 0.99
C SER A 153 17.93 4.13 -0.10
N PHE A 154 17.57 3.24 -1.01
CA PHE A 154 18.37 2.76 -2.13
C PHE A 154 17.81 3.28 -3.44
N ILE A 155 18.54 4.16 -4.10
CA ILE A 155 18.31 4.46 -5.51
C ILE A 155 18.92 3.33 -6.31
N LEU A 156 18.17 2.71 -7.21
CA LEU A 156 18.62 1.48 -7.85
C LEU A 156 19.59 1.71 -9.03
N ASN A 157 19.49 2.86 -9.71
CA ASN A 157 20.38 3.17 -10.81
C ASN A 157 20.65 4.69 -10.94
N PRO A 158 21.87 5.20 -10.65
CA PRO A 158 23.00 4.44 -10.10
C PRO A 158 22.69 3.88 -8.70
N TYR A 159 23.32 2.77 -8.35
CA TYR A 159 23.07 2.14 -7.05
C TYR A 159 23.69 2.97 -5.92
N ILE A 160 22.86 3.70 -5.20
CA ILE A 160 23.25 4.62 -4.12
C ILE A 160 22.43 4.27 -2.88
N LEU A 161 23.09 4.12 -1.75
CA LEU A 161 22.47 4.05 -0.43
C LEU A 161 22.52 5.43 0.23
N ASN A 162 21.36 6.00 0.49
CA ASN A 162 21.21 7.16 1.36
C ASN A 162 20.81 6.69 2.76
N THR A 163 21.35 7.33 3.78
CA THR A 163 21.02 7.03 5.18
C THR A 163 20.63 8.31 5.89
N LYS A 164 19.39 8.41 6.33
CA LYS A 164 18.93 9.49 7.19
C LYS A 164 19.35 9.22 8.65
N LEU A 165 19.78 10.25 9.36
CA LEU A 165 20.11 10.16 10.78
C LEU A 165 18.80 10.31 11.59
N LEU A 166 17.95 9.32 11.52
CA LEU A 166 16.71 9.29 12.29
C LEU A 166 16.97 8.74 13.69
N LEU A 167 16.27 9.29 14.67
CA LEU A 167 16.13 8.68 15.98
C LEU A 167 15.60 7.25 15.77
N LYS A 168 16.03 6.30 16.63
CA LYS A 168 15.72 4.88 16.56
C LYS A 168 14.29 4.64 16.07
N ASP A 169 14.17 4.18 14.83
CA ASP A 169 12.89 3.79 14.26
C ASP A 169 12.65 2.31 14.60
N GLU A 170 11.72 2.06 15.52
CA GLU A 170 11.36 0.71 15.96
C GLU A 170 10.28 0.09 15.06
N LYS A 171 9.84 0.79 14.04
CA LYS A 171 8.77 0.33 13.15
C LYS A 171 9.30 -0.62 12.07
N LYS A 172 8.42 -1.47 11.57
CA LYS A 172 8.71 -2.50 10.56
C LYS A 172 8.14 -2.05 9.21
N ILE A 173 8.78 -1.08 8.58
CA ILE A 173 8.28 -0.46 7.33
C ILE A 173 9.28 -0.69 6.21
N ALA A 174 8.79 -1.23 5.09
CA ALA A 174 9.50 -1.27 3.82
C ALA A 174 8.70 -0.48 2.77
N SER A 175 9.38 0.17 1.86
CA SER A 175 8.77 0.97 0.81
C SER A 175 9.42 0.71 -0.54
N MET A 176 8.62 0.77 -1.59
CA MET A 176 9.11 0.77 -2.96
C MET A 176 8.42 1.92 -3.72
N ALA A 177 9.20 2.68 -4.48
CA ALA A 177 8.74 3.82 -5.25
C ALA A 177 9.17 3.68 -6.71
N SER A 178 8.30 4.10 -7.64
CA SER A 178 8.56 4.02 -9.09
C SER A 178 9.59 5.04 -9.56
N SER A 179 9.78 6.13 -8.83
CA SER A 179 10.64 7.26 -9.21
C SER A 179 11.45 7.80 -8.05
N CYS A 180 12.57 8.45 -8.37
CA CYS A 180 13.28 9.34 -7.44
C CYS A 180 12.53 10.67 -7.31
N ASP A 181 12.93 11.49 -6.32
CA ASP A 181 12.29 12.79 -6.04
C ASP A 181 12.40 13.80 -7.19
N ASN A 182 13.33 13.61 -8.09
CA ASN A 182 13.57 14.47 -9.26
C ASN A 182 13.18 13.81 -10.59
N THR A 183 12.39 12.74 -10.58
CA THR A 183 12.01 11.99 -11.79
C THR A 183 10.50 11.70 -11.83
N ASP A 184 10.02 11.39 -13.05
CA ASP A 184 8.64 11.09 -13.32
C ASP A 184 8.39 9.59 -13.43
N SER A 185 7.17 9.17 -13.11
CA SER A 185 6.60 7.87 -13.44
C SER A 185 5.70 7.99 -14.67
N TYR A 186 5.61 6.92 -15.47
CA TYR A 186 4.91 6.96 -16.76
C TYR A 186 3.94 5.79 -16.90
N GLU A 187 2.83 6.05 -17.59
CA GLU A 187 1.88 5.03 -18.03
C GLU A 187 2.04 4.72 -19.52
N ARG A 188 1.65 3.51 -19.92
CA ARG A 188 1.72 3.01 -21.28
C ARG A 188 0.53 2.11 -21.61
N LEU A 189 0.15 2.06 -22.90
CA LEU A 189 -0.78 1.06 -23.41
C LEU A 189 -0.07 -0.29 -23.56
N PHE A 190 -0.52 -1.30 -22.82
CA PHE A 190 0.00 -2.67 -22.90
C PHE A 190 -1.01 -3.58 -23.58
N ASN A 191 -0.50 -4.50 -24.43
CA ASN A 191 -1.30 -5.56 -25.03
C ASN A 191 -1.41 -6.72 -24.02
N ILE A 192 -2.60 -6.97 -23.52
CA ILE A 192 -2.88 -8.04 -22.54
C ILE A 192 -3.18 -9.34 -23.27
N SER A 193 -3.86 -9.26 -24.42
CA SER A 193 -4.17 -10.38 -25.31
C SER A 193 -4.27 -9.91 -26.75
N ASN A 194 -4.45 -10.84 -27.70
CA ASN A 194 -4.52 -10.54 -29.13
C ASN A 194 -5.59 -9.49 -29.53
N SER A 195 -6.57 -9.21 -28.67
CA SER A 195 -7.67 -8.28 -28.92
C SER A 195 -7.92 -7.26 -27.82
N ASN A 196 -7.12 -7.28 -26.74
CA ASN A 196 -7.35 -6.40 -25.59
C ASN A 196 -6.07 -5.68 -25.17
N SER A 197 -6.15 -4.34 -25.14
CA SER A 197 -5.06 -3.46 -24.73
C SER A 197 -5.59 -2.49 -23.67
N ASN A 198 -4.84 -2.31 -22.59
CA ASN A 198 -5.19 -1.38 -21.52
C ASN A 198 -3.98 -0.54 -21.11
N TRP A 199 -4.27 0.64 -20.56
CA TRP A 199 -3.27 1.52 -19.97
C TRP A 199 -2.91 1.03 -18.57
N PHE A 200 -1.61 1.01 -18.30
CA PHE A 200 -1.04 0.73 -16.99
C PHE A 200 0.19 1.61 -16.76
N SER A 201 0.52 1.85 -15.51
CA SER A 201 1.87 2.29 -15.18
C SER A 201 2.90 1.25 -15.62
N ILE A 202 4.00 1.73 -16.16
CA ILE A 202 5.12 0.86 -16.55
C ILE A 202 5.67 0.15 -15.32
N PHE A 203 5.79 0.85 -14.19
CA PHE A 203 6.33 0.31 -12.96
C PHE A 203 5.44 -0.82 -12.41
N THR A 204 4.15 -0.55 -12.16
CA THR A 204 3.22 -1.55 -11.62
C THR A 204 3.10 -2.76 -12.52
N PHE A 205 2.96 -2.55 -13.84
CA PHE A 205 2.86 -3.67 -14.77
C PHE A 205 4.10 -4.56 -14.75
N LYS A 206 5.30 -3.97 -14.77
CA LYS A 206 6.57 -4.70 -14.74
C LYS A 206 6.84 -5.37 -13.40
N LEU A 207 6.48 -4.71 -12.29
CA LEU A 207 6.60 -5.30 -10.97
C LEU A 207 5.74 -6.58 -10.87
N ILE A 208 4.48 -6.49 -11.24
CA ILE A 208 3.55 -7.63 -11.17
C ILE A 208 3.94 -8.74 -12.15
N GLU A 209 4.35 -8.38 -13.39
CA GLU A 209 4.89 -9.37 -14.34
C GLU A 209 6.06 -10.16 -13.74
N HIS A 210 6.93 -9.49 -12.98
CA HIS A 210 8.07 -10.10 -12.33
C HIS A 210 7.65 -10.98 -11.14
N LEU A 211 6.82 -10.46 -10.23
CA LEU A 211 6.35 -11.16 -9.03
C LEU A 211 5.51 -12.40 -9.33
N THR A 212 4.74 -12.37 -10.41
CA THR A 212 3.93 -13.53 -10.84
C THR A 212 4.80 -14.74 -11.22
N LYS A 213 6.03 -14.49 -11.66
CA LYS A 213 6.97 -15.55 -12.07
C LYS A 213 7.83 -16.08 -10.92
N ASN A 214 8.06 -15.27 -9.89
CA ASN A 214 9.05 -15.53 -8.86
C ASN A 214 8.56 -15.02 -7.48
N LYS A 215 8.72 -15.85 -6.44
CA LYS A 215 8.68 -15.35 -5.06
C LYS A 215 10.05 -14.80 -4.71
N GLU A 216 10.12 -13.50 -4.43
CA GLU A 216 11.40 -12.83 -4.28
C GLU A 216 11.48 -11.98 -3.02
N THR A 217 12.70 -11.87 -2.50
CA THR A 217 13.03 -10.90 -1.46
C THR A 217 13.18 -9.50 -2.06
N PHE A 218 13.07 -8.47 -1.24
CA PHE A 218 13.39 -7.10 -1.68
C PHE A 218 14.77 -7.01 -2.33
N LEU A 219 15.77 -7.73 -1.78
CA LEU A 219 17.13 -7.71 -2.32
C LEU A 219 17.20 -8.27 -3.74
N SER A 220 16.52 -9.38 -4.03
CA SER A 220 16.54 -9.97 -5.37
C SER A 220 15.81 -9.11 -6.40
N ILE A 221 14.70 -8.48 -6.01
CA ILE A 221 14.00 -7.49 -6.84
C ILE A 221 14.89 -6.27 -7.13
N MET A 222 15.54 -5.72 -6.09
CA MET A 222 16.49 -4.61 -6.27
C MET A 222 17.58 -4.96 -7.27
N ASP A 223 18.15 -6.17 -7.20
CA ASP A 223 19.18 -6.63 -8.13
C ASP A 223 18.68 -6.80 -9.57
N THR A 224 17.43 -7.18 -9.73
CA THR A 224 16.79 -7.29 -11.05
C THR A 224 16.47 -5.92 -11.62
N PHE A 225 15.86 -5.04 -10.84
CA PHE A 225 15.39 -3.74 -11.30
C PHE A 225 16.53 -2.78 -11.64
N ARG A 226 17.64 -2.78 -10.87
CA ARG A 226 18.79 -1.95 -11.19
C ARG A 226 19.40 -2.21 -12.59
N LYS A 227 19.15 -3.40 -13.16
CA LYS A 227 19.62 -3.79 -14.50
C LYS A 227 18.58 -3.44 -15.59
N ASN A 228 17.36 -3.11 -15.21
CA ASN A 228 16.29 -2.82 -16.15
C ASN A 228 16.17 -1.30 -16.38
N ILE A 229 16.33 -0.86 -17.62
CA ILE A 229 16.30 0.57 -17.98
C ILE A 229 14.96 1.23 -17.71
N GLU A 230 13.84 0.48 -17.77
CA GLU A 230 12.51 1.00 -17.49
C GLU A 230 12.28 1.20 -15.99
N MET A 231 13.07 0.52 -15.13
CA MET A 231 12.98 0.58 -13.67
C MET A 231 14.14 1.37 -13.02
N LYS A 232 14.88 2.12 -13.82
CA LYS A 232 16.13 2.79 -13.41
C LYS A 232 15.95 3.82 -12.30
N ASN A 233 14.77 4.42 -12.20
CA ASN A 233 14.46 5.48 -11.24
C ASN A 233 13.83 4.94 -9.95
N CYS A 234 13.63 3.62 -9.82
CA CYS A 234 13.03 3.03 -8.64
C CYS A 234 13.87 3.27 -7.38
N VAL A 235 13.19 3.50 -6.29
CA VAL A 235 13.77 3.64 -4.95
C VAL A 235 13.17 2.56 -4.05
N VAL A 236 14.01 1.96 -3.20
CA VAL A 236 13.55 0.99 -2.19
C VAL A 236 14.08 1.42 -0.84
N SER A 237 13.20 1.57 0.13
CA SER A 237 13.52 2.13 1.44
C SER A 237 13.10 1.20 2.58
N PHE A 238 13.81 1.27 3.71
CA PHE A 238 13.61 0.41 4.87
C PHE A 238 13.79 1.17 6.18
N SER A 239 12.96 0.88 7.16
CA SER A 239 13.19 1.29 8.56
C SER A 239 14.33 0.47 9.20
N ASP A 240 14.41 -0.83 8.88
CA ASP A 240 15.48 -1.74 9.27
C ASP A 240 16.13 -2.37 8.02
N LEU A 241 17.46 -2.28 7.93
CA LEU A 241 18.23 -2.78 6.79
C LEU A 241 18.09 -4.29 6.56
N ASN A 242 17.77 -5.05 7.60
CA ASN A 242 17.57 -6.50 7.48
C ASN A 242 16.29 -6.85 6.71
N MET A 243 15.32 -5.96 6.65
CA MET A 243 14.09 -6.16 5.87
C MET A 243 14.34 -6.43 4.38
N LYS A 244 15.47 -5.96 3.83
CA LYS A 244 15.85 -6.25 2.44
C LYS A 244 15.97 -7.75 2.10
N LYS A 245 16.14 -8.61 3.13
CA LYS A 245 16.22 -10.07 2.99
C LYS A 245 14.88 -10.76 3.10
N CYS A 246 13.83 -10.03 3.46
CA CYS A 246 12.47 -10.56 3.58
C CYS A 246 11.81 -10.64 2.20
N ASN A 247 10.86 -11.56 2.07
CA ASN A 247 9.95 -11.56 0.93
C ASN A 247 9.01 -10.34 1.05
N LEU A 248 8.53 -9.87 -0.09
CA LEU A 248 7.58 -8.77 -0.11
C LEU A 248 6.33 -9.09 0.71
N PHE A 249 5.39 -9.20 0.73
CA PHE A 249 4.13 -9.54 1.38
C PHE A 249 4.23 -10.55 2.55
N GLU A 250 5.36 -10.54 3.29
CA GLU A 250 5.55 -11.35 4.50
C GLU A 250 5.83 -10.47 5.73
N ASN A 251 5.47 -11.00 6.92
CA ASN A 251 5.75 -10.29 8.16
C ASN A 251 7.24 -10.29 8.48
N TYR A 252 7.75 -9.14 8.88
CA TYR A 252 9.13 -8.98 9.34
C TYR A 252 9.25 -9.23 10.84
N ILE A 253 10.07 -10.19 11.22
CA ILE A 253 10.43 -10.49 12.61
C ILE A 253 11.87 -10.03 12.84
N PRO A 254 12.13 -9.01 13.69
CA PRO A 254 13.48 -8.55 13.99
C PRO A 254 14.34 -9.66 14.59
N ILE A 255 15.62 -9.73 14.19
CA ILE A 255 16.55 -10.77 14.61
C ILE A 255 16.76 -10.80 16.13
N GLU A 256 16.67 -9.66 16.80
CA GLU A 256 16.78 -9.56 18.27
C GLU A 256 15.65 -10.32 18.99
N THR A 257 14.46 -10.33 18.40
CA THR A 257 13.29 -11.06 18.95
C THR A 257 13.47 -12.58 18.82
N ILE A 258 14.19 -13.04 17.79
CA ILE A 258 14.48 -14.48 17.58
C ILE A 258 15.50 -14.98 18.61
N LYS A 259 16.50 -14.16 18.97
CA LYS A 259 17.53 -14.54 19.96
C LYS A 259 17.00 -14.63 21.39
N SER A 260 15.95 -13.86 21.74
CA SER A 260 15.33 -13.93 23.07
C SER A 260 14.41 -15.15 23.24
N ASN A 261 13.92 -15.73 22.13
CA ASN A 261 13.04 -16.89 22.18
C ASN A 261 13.78 -18.24 22.33
N ASP A 262 15.09 -18.31 21.98
CA ASP A 262 15.87 -19.54 22.10
C ASP A 262 16.44 -19.78 23.52
N ASN A 263 16.32 -18.80 24.44
CA ASN A 263 16.85 -18.92 25.81
C ASN A 263 15.79 -18.98 26.93
N ASP A 264 14.48 -18.86 26.62
CA ASP A 264 13.41 -18.84 27.62
C ASP A 264 12.60 -20.14 27.64
N VAL A 265 13.22 -21.22 28.12
CA VAL A 265 12.52 -22.45 28.54
C VAL A 265 12.13 -22.42 30.03
N ASN A 266 12.21 -21.29 30.72
CA ASN A 266 11.71 -21.20 32.13
C ASN A 266 11.42 -19.73 32.49
N ASN A 267 10.22 -19.23 32.23
CA ASN A 267 9.71 -18.09 33.02
C ASN A 267 8.17 -17.98 32.93
N ASP A 268 7.48 -18.23 34.04
CA ASP A 268 6.02 -18.16 34.16
C ASP A 268 5.43 -16.76 33.85
N ASN A 269 6.24 -15.71 33.92
CA ASN A 269 5.83 -14.33 33.59
C ASN A 269 5.49 -14.13 32.09
N ASN A 270 5.94 -15.03 31.22
CA ASN A 270 5.66 -14.99 29.79
C ASN A 270 4.24 -15.46 29.44
N ILE A 271 3.62 -16.26 30.28
CA ILE A 271 2.27 -16.80 30.06
C ILE A 271 1.19 -15.73 30.31
N GLU A 272 1.32 -14.93 31.37
CA GLU A 272 0.37 -13.86 31.69
C GLU A 272 0.39 -12.75 30.63
N ASP A 273 1.57 -12.35 30.16
CA ASP A 273 1.72 -11.42 29.05
C ASP A 273 1.12 -11.96 27.74
N ARG A 274 1.31 -13.24 27.47
CA ARG A 274 0.76 -13.92 26.31
C ARG A 274 -0.77 -14.05 26.38
N ILE A 275 -1.32 -14.32 27.55
CA ILE A 275 -2.76 -14.33 27.82
C ILE A 275 -3.34 -12.92 27.63
N SER A 276 -2.72 -11.88 28.20
CA SER A 276 -3.13 -10.48 28.04
C SER A 276 -3.16 -10.05 26.57
N ARG A 277 -2.14 -10.45 25.78
CA ARG A 277 -2.08 -10.17 24.33
C ARG A 277 -3.19 -10.92 23.57
N LEU A 278 -3.47 -12.17 23.91
CA LEU A 278 -4.54 -12.97 23.30
C LEU A 278 -5.92 -12.42 23.66
N GLU A 279 -6.13 -11.95 24.88
CA GLU A 279 -7.38 -11.29 25.30
C GLU A 279 -7.59 -9.97 24.55
N LYS A 280 -6.52 -9.17 24.36
CA LYS A 280 -6.56 -7.94 23.59
C LYS A 280 -6.87 -8.21 22.11
N LYS A 281 -6.31 -9.30 21.57
CA LYS A 281 -6.59 -9.80 20.20
C LYS A 281 -8.05 -10.24 20.06
N ASN A 282 -8.57 -11.03 21.02
CA ASN A 282 -9.96 -11.47 21.02
C ASN A 282 -10.95 -10.29 21.12
N LYS A 283 -10.63 -9.28 21.94
CA LYS A 283 -11.46 -8.08 22.06
C LYS A 283 -11.51 -7.26 20.76
N ARG A 284 -10.38 -7.19 20.04
CA ARG A 284 -10.31 -6.55 18.71
C ARG A 284 -11.08 -7.34 17.66
N LEU A 285 -10.94 -8.68 17.63
CA LEU A 285 -11.69 -9.57 16.73
C LEU A 285 -13.20 -9.45 16.95
N GLN A 286 -13.65 -9.42 18.20
CA GLN A 286 -15.06 -9.21 18.54
C GLN A 286 -15.59 -7.86 18.05
N LYS A 287 -14.80 -6.78 18.22
CA LYS A 287 -15.13 -5.44 17.70
C LYS A 287 -15.20 -5.42 16.18
N THR A 288 -14.29 -6.13 15.51
CA THR A 288 -14.26 -6.26 14.04
C THR A 288 -15.48 -7.05 13.53
N MET A 289 -15.85 -8.15 14.20
CA MET A 289 -17.05 -8.92 13.88
C MET A 289 -18.33 -8.09 14.07
N GLN A 290 -18.44 -7.33 15.16
CA GLN A 290 -19.57 -6.42 15.39
C GLN A 290 -19.66 -5.34 14.30
N ASN A 291 -18.54 -4.80 13.87
CA ASN A 291 -18.49 -3.82 12.78
C ASN A 291 -18.86 -4.44 11.40
N LYS A 292 -18.40 -5.67 11.13
CA LYS A 292 -18.82 -6.43 9.94
C LYS A 292 -20.32 -6.71 9.93
N ASP A 293 -20.88 -7.12 11.05
CA ASP A 293 -22.34 -7.37 11.19
C ASP A 293 -23.16 -6.11 11.01
N LEU A 294 -22.68 -4.97 11.52
CA LEU A 294 -23.31 -3.67 11.33
C LEU A 294 -23.24 -3.23 9.87
N LEU A 295 -22.10 -3.46 9.21
CA LEU A 295 -21.92 -3.15 7.79
C LEU A 295 -22.82 -4.04 6.92
N ILE A 296 -22.90 -5.34 7.20
CA ILE A 296 -23.79 -6.29 6.52
C ILE A 296 -25.26 -5.88 6.71
N LYS A 297 -25.66 -5.46 7.93
CA LYS A 297 -27.01 -4.94 8.18
C LYS A 297 -27.31 -3.69 7.39
N LYS A 298 -26.37 -2.73 7.33
CA LYS A 298 -26.51 -1.52 6.50
C LYS A 298 -26.61 -1.83 5.00
N TYR A 299 -25.81 -2.79 4.52
CA TYR A 299 -25.84 -3.23 3.13
C TYR A 299 -27.16 -3.94 2.78
N LYS A 300 -27.65 -4.83 3.65
CA LYS A 300 -28.95 -5.49 3.46
C LYS A 300 -30.10 -4.48 3.48
N ALA A 301 -30.06 -3.49 4.36
CA ALA A 301 -31.05 -2.41 4.39
C ALA A 301 -31.02 -1.54 3.11
N ALA A 302 -29.82 -1.22 2.60
CA ALA A 302 -29.67 -0.47 1.37
C ALA A 302 -30.17 -1.26 0.13
N LEU A 303 -30.00 -2.59 0.11
CA LEU A 303 -30.51 -3.46 -0.93
C LEU A 303 -32.04 -3.60 -0.89
N GLN A 304 -32.64 -3.61 0.32
CA GLN A 304 -34.10 -3.67 0.48
C GLN A 304 -34.82 -2.37 0.03
N ILE A 305 -34.14 -1.22 0.18
CA ILE A 305 -34.68 0.07 -0.28
C ILE A 305 -34.67 0.19 -1.82
N LYS A 306 -33.79 -0.55 -2.51
CA LYS A 306 -33.69 -0.56 -3.99
C LYS A 306 -34.54 -1.63 -4.68
N GLY A 307 -35.60 -2.16 -4.03
CA GLY A 307 -36.56 -3.13 -4.51
C GLY A 307 -36.55 -3.36 -6.03
N SER A 308 -35.63 -4.16 -6.53
CA SER A 308 -35.74 -4.84 -7.82
C SER A 308 -34.76 -6.02 -7.92
N ASN A 309 -35.29 -7.14 -8.33
CA ASN A 309 -34.59 -8.38 -8.65
C ASN A 309 -33.47 -8.18 -9.67
N LYS A 310 -32.35 -8.88 -9.44
CA LYS A 310 -31.31 -9.20 -10.42
C LYS A 310 -30.40 -8.04 -10.85
N TYR A 311 -29.47 -7.65 -10.00
CA TYR A 311 -28.20 -7.13 -10.49
C TYR A 311 -27.12 -7.35 -9.39
N ASN A 312 -26.16 -8.20 -9.67
CA ASN A 312 -24.96 -8.31 -8.83
C ASN A 312 -23.80 -7.69 -9.62
N PRO A 313 -23.43 -6.44 -9.34
CA PRO A 313 -22.39 -5.75 -10.09
C PRO A 313 -20.99 -6.37 -9.94
N PHE A 314 -20.80 -7.29 -8.97
CA PHE A 314 -19.53 -7.97 -8.77
C PHE A 314 -19.32 -9.17 -9.71
N THR A 315 -20.39 -9.85 -10.13
CA THR A 315 -20.28 -10.94 -11.11
C THR A 315 -19.99 -10.44 -12.52
N ASP A 316 -20.52 -9.30 -12.91
CA ASP A 316 -20.28 -8.72 -14.23
C ASP A 316 -18.85 -8.14 -14.37
N LEU A 317 -18.26 -7.65 -13.27
CA LEU A 317 -16.86 -7.20 -13.28
C LEU A 317 -15.87 -8.35 -13.49
N LEU A 318 -16.16 -9.53 -12.94
CA LEU A 318 -15.37 -10.75 -13.15
C LEU A 318 -15.48 -11.29 -14.59
N TYR A 319 -16.64 -11.14 -15.21
CA TYR A 319 -16.85 -11.56 -16.61
C TYR A 319 -16.26 -10.57 -17.62
N SER A 320 -16.25 -9.25 -17.33
CA SER A 320 -15.66 -8.24 -18.21
C SER A 320 -14.12 -8.24 -18.26
N ILE A 321 -13.47 -8.99 -17.38
CA ILE A 321 -12.00 -9.20 -17.40
C ILE A 321 -11.63 -10.45 -18.22
N HIS A 322 -12.61 -11.31 -18.55
CA HIS A 322 -12.42 -12.57 -19.30
C HIS A 322 -12.95 -12.53 -20.75
N GLU A 323 -13.59 -11.45 -21.19
CA GLU A 323 -13.81 -11.12 -22.59
C GLU A 323 -12.85 -10.03 -23.05
#